data_2007806adc45d97a52b1822cc09317bf
#
_entry.id   2007806adc45d97a52b1822cc09317bf
#
_cell.length_a   1.000
_cell.length_b   1.000
_cell.length_c   1.000
_cell.angle_alpha   90.00
_cell.angle_beta   90.00
_cell.angle_gamma   90.00
#
_symmetry.space_group_name_H-M   'P 1'
#
loop_
_entity.id
_entity.type
_entity.pdbx_description
1 polymer ?
#
loop_
_entity_poly.entity_id
_entity_poly.type
_entity_poly.pdbx_seq_one_letter_code
_entity_poly.pdbx_strand_id
1 'polypeptide(L)'
;MILKVAWRNIWRSRIRSIIVLSSIAIGIWAGLLIIGFSFGMNNERTAAAIGVTLGHSQAHNAEFLNDPRPGAVITDESLEQLTAVLDEQPFVKGYAVRTVLQGMVASPKQTRASRFIGVNAESEQEVTTIASHMLEGDFFETRVRKGAVISEKLAEKMGLGMKKKMVLTFQDHNGVIHKASFRVSGIYRTLNATWDEFNIYLQQKDLERLLGTSLIHEVLISYDKSEDTEEKTAAINAEIDDATLVTSWKENSPELGVADDMMGIMLVLVLGIIMLALLFGIINNMLMAVLERRRELGMLMAVGMNKRKLFLMILIETLMLGVVAGPIGILMGDLSIRAMMNIGIDLSTQKDGLAELGIQSTIYPEIVPEFYLVVAVMVIMTALIAALFPAYKALKLNPVRAIRGN
;
A
#
# COMPACT_ATOMS: atom_id res chain seq x y z
N MET A 1 -0.06 -40.72 25.37
CA MET A 1 -1.36 -40.97 26.03
C MET A 1 -2.21 -39.72 26.11
N ILE A 2 -1.72 -38.61 26.63
CA ILE A 2 -2.48 -37.34 26.81
C ILE A 2 -3.03 -36.81 25.46
N LEU A 3 -2.24 -36.81 24.38
CA LEU A 3 -2.65 -36.40 23.03
C LEU A 3 -3.89 -37.17 22.51
N LYS A 4 -3.89 -38.52 22.66
CA LYS A 4 -5.03 -39.37 22.23
C LYS A 4 -6.29 -39.07 23.03
N VAL A 5 -6.14 -38.77 24.33
CA VAL A 5 -7.26 -38.42 25.21
C VAL A 5 -7.80 -37.02 24.84
N ALA A 6 -6.93 -36.02 24.65
CA ALA A 6 -7.31 -34.67 24.22
C ALA A 6 -8.07 -34.71 22.89
N TRP A 7 -7.57 -35.44 21.89
CA TRP A 7 -8.24 -35.60 20.60
C TRP A 7 -9.64 -36.23 20.71
N ARG A 8 -9.77 -37.30 21.49
CA ARG A 8 -11.08 -37.93 21.73
C ARG A 8 -12.04 -37.01 22.46
N ASN A 9 -11.53 -36.16 23.35
CA ASN A 9 -12.34 -35.18 24.08
C ASN A 9 -12.95 -34.13 23.18
N ILE A 10 -12.18 -33.63 22.20
CA ILE A 10 -12.67 -32.64 21.20
C ILE A 10 -13.89 -33.21 20.47
N TRP A 11 -13.83 -34.45 20.00
CA TRP A 11 -14.90 -35.07 19.21
C TRP A 11 -16.07 -35.62 20.05
N ARG A 12 -15.92 -35.68 21.36
CA ARG A 12 -16.99 -36.16 22.25
C ARG A 12 -18.14 -35.12 22.36
N SER A 13 -17.85 -33.85 22.33
CA SER A 13 -18.85 -32.75 22.32
C SER A 13 -18.82 -32.00 20.97
N ARG A 14 -19.28 -32.69 19.92
CA ARG A 14 -19.15 -32.25 18.53
C ARG A 14 -19.63 -30.82 18.29
N ILE A 15 -20.84 -30.50 18.78
CA ILE A 15 -21.46 -29.16 18.57
C ILE A 15 -20.58 -28.04 19.12
N ARG A 16 -20.08 -28.21 20.36
CA ARG A 16 -19.19 -27.20 20.98
C ARG A 16 -17.87 -27.05 20.24
N SER A 17 -17.24 -28.15 19.93
CA SER A 17 -15.97 -28.16 19.21
C SER A 17 -16.11 -27.51 17.82
N ILE A 18 -17.21 -27.78 17.11
CA ILE A 18 -17.52 -27.13 15.83
C ILE A 18 -17.71 -25.61 16.03
N ILE A 19 -18.44 -25.19 17.06
CA ILE A 19 -18.64 -23.74 17.34
C ILE A 19 -17.28 -23.05 17.57
N VAL A 20 -16.39 -23.65 18.38
CA VAL A 20 -15.06 -23.08 18.64
C VAL A 20 -14.20 -23.07 17.37
N LEU A 21 -14.16 -24.19 16.65
CA LEU A 21 -13.42 -24.30 15.38
C LEU A 21 -13.91 -23.28 14.35
N SER A 22 -15.24 -23.15 14.19
CA SER A 22 -15.83 -22.19 13.27
C SER A 22 -15.52 -20.75 13.68
N SER A 23 -15.62 -20.43 14.98
CA SER A 23 -15.31 -19.08 15.48
C SER A 23 -13.86 -18.71 15.20
N ILE A 24 -12.91 -19.61 15.45
CA ILE A 24 -11.49 -19.38 15.17
C ILE A 24 -11.26 -19.26 13.65
N ALA A 25 -11.80 -20.19 12.86
CA ALA A 25 -11.64 -20.20 11.40
C ALA A 25 -12.22 -18.95 10.74
N ILE A 26 -13.42 -18.52 11.14
CA ILE A 26 -14.07 -17.29 10.63
C ILE A 26 -13.27 -16.04 11.04
N GLY A 27 -12.76 -15.98 12.28
CA GLY A 27 -11.94 -14.86 12.72
C GLY A 27 -10.64 -14.74 11.94
N ILE A 28 -9.96 -15.86 11.66
CA ILE A 28 -8.76 -15.89 10.83
C ILE A 28 -9.09 -15.51 9.38
N TRP A 29 -10.15 -16.06 8.82
CA TRP A 29 -10.65 -15.74 7.50
C TRP A 29 -10.93 -14.24 7.34
N ALA A 30 -11.68 -13.65 8.27
CA ALA A 30 -11.98 -12.22 8.26
C ALA A 30 -10.70 -11.37 8.41
N GLY A 31 -9.77 -11.78 9.29
CA GLY A 31 -8.48 -11.10 9.46
C GLY A 31 -7.65 -11.10 8.18
N LEU A 32 -7.56 -12.23 7.49
CA LEU A 32 -6.87 -12.34 6.21
C LEU A 32 -7.52 -11.49 5.11
N LEU A 33 -8.85 -11.43 5.06
CA LEU A 33 -9.55 -10.57 4.10
C LEU A 33 -9.25 -9.08 4.34
N ILE A 34 -9.24 -8.63 5.60
CA ILE A 34 -8.89 -7.25 5.94
C ILE A 34 -7.44 -6.96 5.53
N ILE A 35 -6.51 -7.88 5.83
CA ILE A 35 -5.11 -7.75 5.43
C ILE A 35 -4.99 -7.68 3.91
N GLY A 36 -5.58 -8.64 3.19
CA GLY A 36 -5.49 -8.70 1.73
C GLY A 36 -6.11 -7.48 1.04
N PHE A 37 -7.24 -7.00 1.55
CA PHE A 37 -7.87 -5.77 1.05
C PHE A 37 -7.00 -4.53 1.29
N SER A 38 -6.44 -4.39 2.51
CA SER A 38 -5.60 -3.24 2.86
C SER A 38 -4.29 -3.23 2.08
N PHE A 39 -3.67 -4.40 1.89
CA PHE A 39 -2.47 -4.53 1.06
C PHE A 39 -2.76 -4.19 -0.40
N GLY A 40 -3.81 -4.78 -0.98
CA GLY A 40 -4.20 -4.49 -2.36
C GLY A 40 -4.48 -2.99 -2.57
N MET A 41 -5.18 -2.36 -1.64
CA MET A 41 -5.44 -0.91 -1.68
C MET A 41 -4.16 -0.07 -1.63
N ASN A 42 -3.21 -0.43 -0.76
CA ASN A 42 -1.92 0.29 -0.67
C ASN A 42 -1.06 0.08 -1.92
N ASN A 43 -0.98 -1.16 -2.42
CA ASN A 43 -0.22 -1.48 -3.62
C ASN A 43 -0.77 -0.74 -4.85
N GLU A 44 -2.08 -0.70 -5.02
CA GLU A 44 -2.73 0.06 -6.10
C GLU A 44 -2.45 1.57 -6.01
N ARG A 45 -2.52 2.13 -4.79
CA ARG A 45 -2.19 3.54 -4.56
C ARG A 45 -0.73 3.85 -4.89
N THR A 46 0.18 3.01 -4.44
CA THR A 46 1.62 3.16 -4.69
C THR A 46 1.95 2.96 -6.17
N ALA A 47 1.39 1.92 -6.80
CA ALA A 47 1.57 1.65 -8.22
C ALA A 47 1.02 2.79 -9.10
N ALA A 48 -0.13 3.37 -8.73
CA ALA A 48 -0.68 4.52 -9.42
C ALA A 48 0.21 5.76 -9.29
N ALA A 49 0.76 6.02 -8.09
CA ALA A 49 1.67 7.14 -7.88
C ALA A 49 2.98 6.97 -8.66
N ILE A 50 3.60 5.78 -8.61
CA ILE A 50 4.81 5.45 -9.37
C ILE A 50 4.53 5.54 -10.87
N GLY A 51 3.48 4.88 -11.34
CA GLY A 51 3.20 4.76 -12.77
C GLY A 51 2.74 6.06 -13.43
N VAL A 52 2.13 6.99 -12.69
CA VAL A 52 1.58 8.23 -13.28
C VAL A 52 2.48 9.44 -13.06
N THR A 53 3.12 9.53 -11.87
CA THR A 53 3.73 10.81 -11.46
C THR A 53 5.19 10.73 -11.04
N LEU A 54 5.56 9.72 -10.25
CA LEU A 54 6.84 9.69 -9.56
C LEU A 54 7.93 8.90 -10.29
N GLY A 55 7.57 7.94 -11.18
CA GLY A 55 8.52 6.92 -11.59
C GLY A 55 8.94 6.05 -10.40
N HIS A 56 9.82 5.09 -10.60
CA HIS A 56 10.40 4.31 -9.52
C HIS A 56 11.46 5.11 -8.76
N SER A 57 12.23 5.92 -9.49
CA SER A 57 13.22 6.84 -8.95
C SER A 57 13.26 8.12 -9.75
N GLN A 58 13.82 9.17 -9.17
CA GLN A 58 14.02 10.45 -9.82
C GLN A 58 15.44 10.94 -9.56
N ALA A 59 16.11 11.40 -10.61
CA ALA A 59 17.36 12.10 -10.49
C ALA A 59 17.13 13.61 -10.52
N HIS A 60 17.80 14.30 -9.61
CA HIS A 60 17.76 15.76 -9.47
C HIS A 60 19.18 16.30 -9.23
N ASN A 61 19.36 17.60 -9.43
CA ASN A 61 20.50 18.26 -8.81
C ASN A 61 20.46 18.06 -7.28
N ALA A 62 21.59 17.77 -6.64
CA ALA A 62 21.65 17.43 -5.22
C ALA A 62 21.02 18.49 -4.28
N GLU A 63 20.96 19.76 -4.71
CA GLU A 63 20.32 20.84 -3.95
C GLU A 63 18.82 20.97 -4.20
N PHE A 64 18.28 20.39 -5.30
CA PHE A 64 16.92 20.62 -5.77
C PHE A 64 15.83 20.19 -4.78
N LEU A 65 16.02 19.07 -4.08
CA LEU A 65 15.04 18.57 -3.11
C LEU A 65 14.89 19.48 -1.88
N ASN A 66 15.97 20.14 -1.49
CA ASN A 66 15.97 21.05 -0.35
C ASN A 66 15.54 22.46 -0.72
N ASP A 67 15.86 22.90 -1.95
CA ASP A 67 15.56 24.22 -2.46
C ASP A 67 15.19 24.15 -3.97
N PRO A 68 13.91 23.89 -4.31
CA PRO A 68 13.48 23.72 -5.69
C PRO A 68 13.39 25.05 -6.45
N ARG A 69 14.54 25.71 -6.61
CA ARG A 69 14.66 26.95 -7.41
C ARG A 69 14.89 26.63 -8.88
N PRO A 70 14.50 27.54 -9.78
CA PRO A 70 14.68 27.35 -11.23
C PRO A 70 16.12 27.18 -11.69
N GLY A 71 17.10 27.52 -10.86
CA GLY A 71 18.53 27.35 -11.14
C GLY A 71 19.14 26.02 -10.67
N ALA A 72 18.41 25.23 -9.90
CA ALA A 72 18.87 23.89 -9.45
C ALA A 72 18.66 22.85 -10.59
N VAL A 73 19.46 22.97 -11.65
CA VAL A 73 19.39 22.14 -12.84
C VAL A 73 20.47 21.06 -12.83
N ILE A 74 20.22 19.93 -13.48
CA ILE A 74 21.21 18.94 -13.82
C ILE A 74 22.03 19.52 -14.98
N THR A 75 23.34 19.53 -14.86
CA THR A 75 24.22 20.03 -15.95
C THR A 75 24.23 19.05 -17.14
N ASP A 76 24.59 19.55 -18.31
CA ASP A 76 24.67 18.68 -19.51
C ASP A 76 25.67 17.53 -19.30
N GLU A 77 26.80 17.79 -18.61
CA GLU A 77 27.83 16.80 -18.30
C GLU A 77 27.29 15.71 -17.34
N SER A 78 26.64 16.14 -16.26
CA SER A 78 26.03 15.20 -15.31
C SER A 78 24.87 14.41 -15.93
N LEU A 79 24.12 15.01 -16.86
CA LEU A 79 23.07 14.33 -17.60
C LEU A 79 23.63 13.25 -18.53
N GLU A 80 24.69 13.56 -19.28
CA GLU A 80 25.35 12.59 -20.16
C GLU A 80 25.90 11.40 -19.35
N GLN A 81 26.53 11.67 -18.21
CA GLN A 81 27.00 10.62 -17.29
C GLN A 81 25.83 9.76 -16.78
N LEU A 82 24.77 10.41 -16.28
CA LEU A 82 23.58 9.71 -15.75
C LEU A 82 22.94 8.83 -16.82
N THR A 83 22.72 9.36 -18.03
CA THR A 83 22.08 8.58 -19.11
C THR A 83 22.95 7.41 -19.56
N ALA A 84 24.27 7.56 -19.61
CA ALA A 84 25.19 6.46 -19.90
C ALA A 84 25.08 5.34 -18.85
N VAL A 85 25.04 5.71 -17.56
CA VAL A 85 24.84 4.73 -16.47
C VAL A 85 23.48 4.04 -16.60
N LEU A 86 22.40 4.80 -16.85
CA LEU A 86 21.05 4.24 -16.99
C LEU A 86 20.94 3.25 -18.15
N ASP A 87 21.59 3.53 -19.29
CA ASP A 87 21.58 2.66 -20.48
C ASP A 87 22.34 1.34 -20.23
N GLU A 88 23.32 1.32 -19.32
CA GLU A 88 24.06 0.11 -18.94
C GLU A 88 23.33 -0.77 -17.90
N GLN A 89 22.36 -0.21 -17.16
CA GLN A 89 21.67 -0.95 -16.11
C GLN A 89 20.53 -1.84 -16.67
N PRO A 90 20.61 -3.17 -16.54
CA PRO A 90 19.64 -4.08 -17.15
C PRO A 90 18.24 -4.02 -16.51
N PHE A 91 18.11 -3.42 -15.32
CA PHE A 91 16.84 -3.26 -14.62
C PHE A 91 16.11 -1.95 -14.95
N VAL A 92 16.76 -1.04 -15.69
CA VAL A 92 16.16 0.20 -16.17
C VAL A 92 15.34 -0.08 -17.42
N LYS A 93 14.03 0.19 -17.34
CA LYS A 93 13.10 0.04 -18.44
C LYS A 93 13.14 1.25 -19.38
N GLY A 94 13.31 2.45 -18.81
CA GLY A 94 13.37 3.71 -19.54
C GLY A 94 13.47 4.88 -18.59
N TYR A 95 13.76 6.06 -19.16
CA TYR A 95 13.83 7.31 -18.41
C TYR A 95 13.28 8.47 -19.24
N ALA A 96 12.79 9.51 -18.55
CA ALA A 96 12.24 10.71 -19.16
C ALA A 96 12.80 11.97 -18.49
N VAL A 97 13.26 12.90 -19.30
CA VAL A 97 13.84 14.16 -18.88
C VAL A 97 12.74 15.22 -18.78
N ARG A 98 12.69 15.96 -17.67
CA ARG A 98 11.67 16.98 -17.41
C ARG A 98 12.25 18.33 -17.02
N THR A 99 11.62 19.38 -17.56
CA THR A 99 11.79 20.76 -17.08
C THR A 99 10.68 21.05 -16.08
N VAL A 100 11.01 21.42 -14.85
CA VAL A 100 10.03 21.70 -13.80
C VAL A 100 10.13 23.14 -13.35
N LEU A 101 9.06 23.92 -13.54
CA LEU A 101 8.99 25.32 -13.17
C LEU A 101 7.77 25.57 -12.29
N GLN A 102 7.93 26.43 -11.30
CA GLN A 102 6.82 26.91 -10.47
C GLN A 102 6.39 28.29 -10.91
N GLY A 103 5.09 28.54 -10.89
CA GLY A 103 4.57 29.82 -11.31
C GLY A 103 3.07 29.98 -11.09
N MET A 104 2.46 30.88 -11.86
CA MET A 104 1.04 31.21 -11.79
C MET A 104 0.37 30.91 -13.12
N VAL A 105 -0.76 30.22 -13.09
CA VAL A 105 -1.66 30.09 -14.23
C VAL A 105 -2.85 31.05 -14.06
N ALA A 106 -3.14 31.84 -15.08
CA ALA A 106 -4.25 32.78 -15.09
C ALA A 106 -5.27 32.41 -16.18
N SER A 107 -6.54 32.42 -15.82
CA SER A 107 -7.69 32.36 -16.69
C SER A 107 -8.53 33.63 -16.53
N PRO A 108 -9.57 33.86 -17.35
CA PRO A 108 -10.50 34.96 -17.11
C PRO A 108 -11.24 34.90 -15.77
N LYS A 109 -11.33 33.70 -15.17
CA LYS A 109 -12.06 33.45 -13.92
C LYS A 109 -11.20 33.73 -12.70
N GLN A 110 -9.94 33.23 -12.70
CA GLN A 110 -9.04 33.32 -11.55
C GLN A 110 -7.57 33.05 -11.90
N THR A 111 -6.70 33.31 -10.94
CA THR A 111 -5.27 33.01 -11.01
C THR A 111 -4.90 32.06 -9.86
N ARG A 112 -4.08 31.04 -10.15
CA ARG A 112 -3.63 30.03 -9.18
C ARG A 112 -2.14 29.74 -9.34
N ALA A 113 -1.50 29.34 -8.24
CA ALA A 113 -0.18 28.74 -8.29
C ALA A 113 -0.28 27.38 -8.98
N SER A 114 0.71 27.06 -9.83
CA SER A 114 0.80 25.80 -10.55
C SER A 114 2.26 25.44 -10.82
N ARG A 115 2.49 24.16 -10.99
CA ARG A 115 3.76 23.57 -11.42
C ARG A 115 3.65 23.25 -12.91
N PHE A 116 4.61 23.71 -13.69
CA PHE A 116 4.69 23.48 -15.13
C PHE A 116 5.74 22.42 -15.39
N ILE A 117 5.33 21.33 -16.02
CA ILE A 117 6.17 20.19 -16.31
C ILE A 117 6.35 20.10 -17.81
N GLY A 118 7.54 20.48 -18.28
CA GLY A 118 7.94 20.33 -19.68
C GLY A 118 8.43 18.94 -19.95
N VAL A 119 7.79 18.25 -20.91
CA VAL A 119 8.06 16.86 -21.23
C VAL A 119 8.26 16.65 -22.72
N ASN A 120 9.04 15.61 -23.07
CA ASN A 120 8.98 14.99 -24.38
C ASN A 120 7.90 13.89 -24.33
N ALA A 121 6.88 13.98 -25.17
CA ALA A 121 5.76 13.04 -25.14
C ALA A 121 6.16 11.58 -25.38
N GLU A 122 7.15 11.33 -26.23
CA GLU A 122 7.60 9.96 -26.56
C GLU A 122 8.27 9.30 -25.34
N SER A 123 9.30 9.94 -24.78
CA SER A 123 10.01 9.39 -23.61
C SER A 123 9.14 9.38 -22.34
N GLU A 124 8.25 10.34 -22.19
CA GLU A 124 7.30 10.38 -21.05
C GLU A 124 6.34 9.18 -21.06
N GLN A 125 5.85 8.77 -22.22
CA GLN A 125 4.95 7.61 -22.37
C GLN A 125 5.67 6.26 -22.14
N GLU A 126 6.98 6.20 -22.28
CA GLU A 126 7.76 5.01 -21.94
C GLU A 126 7.89 4.79 -20.43
N VAL A 127 7.86 5.89 -19.68
CA VAL A 127 8.10 5.90 -18.22
C VAL A 127 6.81 6.02 -17.41
N THR A 128 5.85 6.80 -17.91
CA THR A 128 4.59 7.06 -17.20
C THR A 128 3.36 6.64 -17.98
N THR A 129 2.28 6.41 -17.27
CA THR A 129 0.97 6.07 -17.85
C THR A 129 0.06 7.30 -17.99
N ILE A 130 0.58 8.52 -17.86
CA ILE A 130 -0.23 9.74 -17.90
C ILE A 130 -1.06 9.87 -19.18
N ALA A 131 -0.51 9.43 -20.31
CA ALA A 131 -1.21 9.44 -21.59
C ALA A 131 -2.46 8.56 -21.62
N SER A 132 -2.50 7.47 -20.86
CA SER A 132 -3.68 6.60 -20.73
C SER A 132 -4.79 7.20 -19.85
N HIS A 133 -4.51 8.29 -19.14
CA HIS A 133 -5.44 8.99 -18.26
C HIS A 133 -6.10 10.21 -18.93
N MET A 134 -5.95 10.36 -20.25
CA MET A 134 -6.60 11.45 -21.00
C MET A 134 -8.11 11.23 -21.08
N LEU A 135 -8.88 12.30 -20.77
CA LEU A 135 -10.34 12.35 -20.91
C LEU A 135 -10.77 13.01 -22.24
N GLU A 136 -10.08 14.09 -22.58
CA GLU A 136 -10.33 14.87 -23.81
C GLU A 136 -9.02 15.27 -24.46
N GLY A 137 -8.96 15.24 -25.80
CA GLY A 137 -7.74 15.51 -26.54
C GLY A 137 -6.72 14.37 -26.47
N ASP A 138 -5.45 14.68 -26.64
CA ASP A 138 -4.35 13.73 -26.61
C ASP A 138 -3.13 14.27 -25.83
N PHE A 139 -2.21 13.38 -25.48
CA PHE A 139 -0.97 13.75 -24.80
C PHE A 139 0.11 14.18 -25.82
N PHE A 140 -0.12 15.34 -26.49
CA PHE A 140 0.78 15.96 -27.47
C PHE A 140 1.00 15.19 -28.78
N GLU A 141 0.17 14.21 -29.12
CA GLU A 141 0.21 13.53 -30.41
C GLU A 141 -0.18 14.50 -31.54
N THR A 142 -1.25 15.28 -31.33
CA THR A 142 -1.65 16.35 -32.23
C THR A 142 -0.84 17.60 -31.97
N ARG A 143 -0.10 18.06 -32.98
CA ARG A 143 0.80 19.20 -32.85
C ARG A 143 0.05 20.55 -32.71
N VAL A 144 -0.29 20.90 -31.48
CA VAL A 144 -0.82 22.22 -31.15
C VAL A 144 0.32 23.11 -30.68
N ARG A 145 0.58 24.19 -31.42
CA ARG A 145 1.60 25.19 -31.01
C ARG A 145 1.23 25.81 -29.68
N LYS A 146 2.13 25.71 -28.68
CA LYS A 146 1.89 26.08 -27.27
C LYS A 146 0.66 25.38 -26.70
N GLY A 147 0.57 24.08 -26.94
CA GLY A 147 -0.41 23.20 -26.29
C GLY A 147 -0.07 23.00 -24.82
N ALA A 148 -1.10 22.86 -24.00
CA ALA A 148 -0.96 22.50 -22.59
C ALA A 148 -2.00 21.44 -22.23
N VAL A 149 -1.57 20.43 -21.51
CA VAL A 149 -2.41 19.39 -20.97
C VAL A 149 -2.63 19.67 -19.50
N ILE A 150 -3.89 19.82 -19.10
CA ILE A 150 -4.30 20.18 -17.74
C ILE A 150 -5.23 19.11 -17.17
N SER A 151 -5.31 19.02 -15.85
CA SER A 151 -6.27 18.10 -15.25
C SER A 151 -7.71 18.63 -15.36
N GLU A 152 -8.68 17.71 -15.30
CA GLU A 152 -10.10 18.05 -15.23
C GLU A 152 -10.39 18.92 -14.00
N LYS A 153 -9.83 18.59 -12.84
CA LYS A 153 -10.02 19.33 -11.59
C LYS A 153 -9.52 20.79 -11.71
N LEU A 154 -8.36 20.98 -12.34
CA LEU A 154 -7.84 22.32 -12.62
C LEU A 154 -8.70 23.05 -13.66
N ALA A 155 -9.12 22.34 -14.71
CA ALA A 155 -9.99 22.88 -15.76
C ALA A 155 -11.31 23.42 -15.19
N GLU A 156 -11.99 22.66 -14.34
CA GLU A 156 -13.23 23.06 -13.66
C GLU A 156 -13.03 24.30 -12.76
N LYS A 157 -12.01 24.23 -11.89
CA LYS A 157 -11.69 25.35 -10.98
C LYS A 157 -11.39 26.63 -11.75
N MET A 158 -10.61 26.53 -12.82
CA MET A 158 -10.19 27.68 -13.63
C MET A 158 -11.24 28.13 -14.66
N GLY A 159 -12.32 27.36 -14.86
CA GLY A 159 -13.30 27.61 -15.92
C GLY A 159 -12.70 27.45 -17.32
N LEU A 160 -11.71 26.59 -17.45
CA LEU A 160 -11.03 26.25 -18.70
C LEU A 160 -11.68 25.03 -19.33
N GLY A 161 -11.52 24.87 -20.62
CA GLY A 161 -11.93 23.70 -21.39
C GLY A 161 -11.06 23.62 -22.65
N MET A 162 -11.27 22.60 -23.46
CA MET A 162 -10.51 22.40 -24.70
C MET A 162 -10.42 23.69 -25.54
N LYS A 163 -9.24 23.93 -26.09
CA LYS A 163 -8.91 25.09 -26.96
C LYS A 163 -8.95 26.46 -26.29
N LYS A 164 -9.40 26.60 -25.03
CA LYS A 164 -9.37 27.88 -24.31
C LYS A 164 -7.93 28.28 -24.00
N LYS A 165 -7.71 29.61 -23.95
CA LYS A 165 -6.41 30.20 -23.65
C LYS A 165 -6.25 30.40 -22.15
N MET A 166 -5.05 30.14 -21.66
CA MET A 166 -4.56 30.47 -20.33
C MET A 166 -3.21 31.17 -20.43
N VAL A 167 -2.86 31.94 -19.43
CA VAL A 167 -1.57 32.65 -19.36
C VAL A 167 -0.76 32.07 -18.24
N LEU A 168 0.44 31.59 -18.55
CA LEU A 168 1.43 31.09 -17.60
C LEU A 168 2.42 32.21 -17.31
N THR A 169 2.74 32.40 -16.03
CA THR A 169 3.74 33.35 -15.54
C THR A 169 4.69 32.58 -14.62
N PHE A 170 5.97 32.55 -14.94
CA PHE A 170 7.01 31.89 -14.18
C PHE A 170 8.33 32.62 -14.26
N GLN A 171 9.24 32.34 -13.35
CA GLN A 171 10.58 32.87 -13.30
C GLN A 171 11.60 31.87 -13.84
N ASP A 172 12.56 32.32 -14.60
CA ASP A 172 13.68 31.46 -15.05
C ASP A 172 14.84 31.43 -14.04
N HIS A 173 15.89 30.72 -14.39
CA HIS A 173 17.12 30.58 -13.57
C HIS A 173 17.88 31.86 -13.35
N ASN A 174 17.67 32.89 -14.19
CA ASN A 174 18.27 34.23 -14.07
C ASN A 174 17.39 35.23 -13.31
N GLY A 175 16.25 34.78 -12.80
CA GLY A 175 15.30 35.66 -12.12
C GLY A 175 14.39 36.45 -13.04
N VAL A 176 14.42 36.23 -14.37
CA VAL A 176 13.59 36.92 -15.35
C VAL A 176 12.18 36.32 -15.35
N ILE A 177 11.17 37.19 -15.29
CA ILE A 177 9.77 36.75 -15.32
C ILE A 177 9.33 36.61 -16.78
N HIS A 178 8.92 35.38 -17.11
CA HIS A 178 8.32 35.05 -18.41
C HIS A 178 6.80 34.96 -18.30
N LYS A 179 6.13 35.55 -19.32
CA LYS A 179 4.67 35.47 -19.44
C LYS A 179 4.31 34.99 -20.83
N ALA A 180 3.62 33.85 -20.91
CA ALA A 180 3.28 33.24 -22.19
C ALA A 180 1.84 32.71 -22.20
N SER A 181 1.19 32.80 -23.37
CA SER A 181 -0.15 32.26 -23.55
C SER A 181 -0.08 30.84 -24.14
N PHE A 182 -0.75 29.91 -23.49
CA PHE A 182 -0.94 28.53 -23.90
C PHE A 182 -2.40 28.23 -24.19
N ARG A 183 -2.67 27.15 -24.92
CA ARG A 183 -4.03 26.67 -25.19
C ARG A 183 -4.18 25.26 -24.62
N VAL A 184 -5.31 24.97 -24.00
CA VAL A 184 -5.64 23.62 -23.56
C VAL A 184 -5.75 22.71 -24.77
N SER A 185 -4.85 21.74 -24.90
CA SER A 185 -4.80 20.72 -25.95
C SER A 185 -5.29 19.37 -25.48
N GLY A 186 -5.32 19.14 -24.17
CA GLY A 186 -5.82 17.92 -23.58
C GLY A 186 -6.23 18.11 -22.12
N ILE A 187 -7.14 17.27 -21.68
CA ILE A 187 -7.62 17.22 -20.31
C ILE A 187 -7.43 15.79 -19.80
N TYR A 188 -6.71 15.65 -18.67
CA TYR A 188 -6.46 14.37 -18.03
C TYR A 188 -7.11 14.30 -16.64
N ARG A 189 -7.26 13.09 -16.12
CA ARG A 189 -7.66 12.84 -14.74
C ARG A 189 -6.83 11.68 -14.20
N THR A 190 -6.11 11.93 -13.10
CA THR A 190 -5.43 10.86 -12.36
C THR A 190 -6.19 10.48 -11.10
N LEU A 191 -5.65 9.53 -10.35
CA LEU A 191 -6.17 9.18 -9.03
C LEU A 191 -5.62 10.09 -7.91
N ASN A 192 -4.63 10.94 -8.23
CA ASN A 192 -4.03 11.86 -7.26
C ASN A 192 -4.65 13.25 -7.41
N ALA A 193 -5.67 13.51 -6.60
CA ALA A 193 -6.39 14.76 -6.61
C ALA A 193 -5.50 15.98 -6.30
N THR A 194 -4.48 15.83 -5.45
CA THR A 194 -3.50 16.88 -5.14
C THR A 194 -2.62 17.16 -6.35
N TRP A 195 -2.13 16.11 -7.03
CA TRP A 195 -1.37 16.27 -8.25
C TRP A 195 -2.19 17.00 -9.33
N ASP A 196 -3.43 16.60 -9.50
CA ASP A 196 -4.34 17.15 -10.50
C ASP A 196 -4.65 18.66 -10.27
N GLU A 197 -4.55 19.15 -9.04
CA GLU A 197 -4.82 20.56 -8.74
C GLU A 197 -3.71 21.51 -9.16
N PHE A 198 -2.46 21.04 -9.24
CA PHE A 198 -1.31 21.92 -9.35
C PHE A 198 -0.51 21.72 -10.63
N ASN A 199 -0.58 20.57 -11.29
CA ASN A 199 0.34 20.25 -12.37
C ASN A 199 -0.26 20.50 -13.76
N ILE A 200 0.55 21.13 -14.61
CA ILE A 200 0.25 21.42 -16.01
C ILE A 200 1.40 20.87 -16.85
N TYR A 201 1.08 19.98 -17.79
CA TYR A 201 2.07 19.46 -18.74
C TYR A 201 2.18 20.36 -19.95
N LEU A 202 3.41 20.60 -20.39
CA LEU A 202 3.77 21.40 -21.54
C LEU A 202 4.76 20.64 -22.41
N GLN A 203 4.84 20.93 -23.70
CA GLN A 203 5.92 20.39 -24.51
C GLN A 203 7.24 21.06 -24.12
N GLN A 204 8.26 20.26 -23.84
CA GLN A 204 9.61 20.73 -23.48
C GLN A 204 10.15 21.73 -24.50
N LYS A 205 10.01 21.43 -25.79
CA LYS A 205 10.43 22.32 -26.90
C LYS A 205 9.79 23.72 -26.87
N ASP A 206 8.57 23.86 -26.36
CA ASP A 206 7.90 25.16 -26.23
C ASP A 206 8.44 25.95 -25.03
N LEU A 207 8.82 25.26 -23.93
CA LEU A 207 9.51 25.89 -22.79
C LEU A 207 10.93 26.34 -23.17
N GLU A 208 11.71 25.48 -23.82
CA GLU A 208 13.08 25.80 -24.29
C GLU A 208 13.09 27.05 -25.19
N ARG A 209 12.10 27.21 -26.09
CA ARG A 209 11.98 28.40 -26.90
C ARG A 209 11.65 29.68 -26.12
N LEU A 210 10.94 29.53 -25.01
CA LEU A 210 10.60 30.67 -24.13
C LEU A 210 11.77 31.06 -23.23
N LEU A 211 12.52 30.07 -22.76
CA LEU A 211 13.66 30.26 -21.86
C LEU A 211 14.95 30.58 -22.61
N GLY A 212 15.04 30.25 -23.91
CA GLY A 212 16.24 30.37 -24.70
C GLY A 212 17.32 29.33 -24.40
N THR A 213 17.07 28.39 -23.49
CA THR A 213 17.97 27.30 -23.10
C THR A 213 17.14 26.08 -22.63
N SER A 214 17.77 24.92 -22.65
CA SER A 214 17.22 23.73 -22.02
C SER A 214 17.56 23.74 -20.53
N LEU A 215 16.56 23.58 -19.67
CA LEU A 215 16.71 23.48 -18.22
C LEU A 215 16.16 22.13 -17.76
N ILE A 216 17.03 21.25 -17.28
CA ILE A 216 16.67 19.92 -16.84
C ILE A 216 16.71 19.89 -15.31
N HIS A 217 15.56 19.70 -14.70
CA HIS A 217 15.41 19.68 -13.25
C HIS A 217 15.24 18.27 -12.69
N GLU A 218 14.67 17.37 -13.51
CA GLU A 218 14.24 16.05 -13.08
C GLU A 218 14.42 15.04 -14.21
N VAL A 219 14.96 13.85 -13.89
CA VAL A 219 14.94 12.70 -14.77
C VAL A 219 14.17 11.60 -14.07
N LEU A 220 12.98 11.26 -14.61
CA LEU A 220 12.22 10.12 -14.14
C LEU A 220 12.84 8.82 -14.63
N ILE A 221 12.90 7.82 -13.76
CA ILE A 221 13.47 6.52 -14.07
C ILE A 221 12.41 5.45 -13.76
N SER A 222 12.15 4.59 -14.74
CA SER A 222 11.27 3.43 -14.59
C SER A 222 12.09 2.15 -14.58
N TYR A 223 11.78 1.24 -13.65
CA TYR A 223 12.38 -0.08 -13.55
C TYR A 223 11.43 -1.16 -14.04
N ASP A 224 11.96 -2.31 -14.43
CA ASP A 224 11.15 -3.46 -14.84
C ASP A 224 10.26 -3.99 -13.72
N LYS A 225 10.74 -3.89 -12.47
CA LYS A 225 10.02 -4.30 -11.26
C LYS A 225 10.22 -3.27 -10.16
N SER A 226 9.16 -3.03 -9.38
CA SER A 226 9.19 -2.11 -8.24
C SER A 226 9.92 -2.68 -7.01
N GLU A 227 10.19 -4.00 -7.00
CA GLU A 227 10.96 -4.66 -5.96
C GLU A 227 12.39 -4.11 -5.92
N ASP A 228 12.95 -3.98 -4.74
CA ASP A 228 14.33 -3.54 -4.50
C ASP A 228 14.67 -2.15 -5.08
N THR A 229 13.66 -1.26 -5.18
CA THR A 229 13.86 0.10 -5.71
C THR A 229 14.97 0.85 -5.01
N GLU A 230 15.10 0.73 -3.68
CA GLU A 230 16.13 1.41 -2.90
C GLU A 230 17.53 0.89 -3.22
N GLU A 231 17.69 -0.44 -3.39
CA GLU A 231 18.96 -1.05 -3.76
C GLU A 231 19.38 -0.65 -5.17
N LYS A 232 18.45 -0.67 -6.13
CA LYS A 232 18.68 -0.21 -7.52
C LYS A 232 19.05 1.27 -7.58
N THR A 233 18.37 2.11 -6.79
CA THR A 233 18.67 3.54 -6.67
C THR A 233 20.06 3.77 -6.10
N ALA A 234 20.45 3.03 -5.06
CA ALA A 234 21.79 3.09 -4.49
C ALA A 234 22.88 2.63 -5.47
N ALA A 235 22.60 1.62 -6.30
CA ALA A 235 23.53 1.16 -7.34
C ALA A 235 23.78 2.26 -8.38
N ILE A 236 22.75 2.97 -8.84
CA ILE A 236 22.92 4.10 -9.77
C ILE A 236 23.73 5.23 -9.11
N ASN A 237 23.40 5.60 -7.88
CA ASN A 237 24.13 6.65 -7.16
C ASN A 237 25.63 6.35 -6.95
N ALA A 238 26.01 5.08 -6.91
CA ALA A 238 27.42 4.69 -6.78
C ALA A 238 28.25 4.93 -8.04
N GLU A 239 27.61 5.15 -9.21
CA GLU A 239 28.26 5.29 -10.51
C GLU A 239 28.19 6.70 -11.10
N ILE A 240 27.40 7.62 -10.47
CA ILE A 240 27.25 9.01 -10.90
C ILE A 240 28.01 9.98 -10.01
N ASP A 241 28.11 11.24 -10.44
CA ASP A 241 28.79 12.31 -9.70
C ASP A 241 27.96 12.79 -8.48
N ASP A 242 28.62 13.45 -7.51
CA ASP A 242 27.96 14.00 -6.31
C ASP A 242 27.05 15.22 -6.62
N ALA A 243 27.08 15.77 -7.82
CA ALA A 243 26.25 16.91 -8.22
C ALA A 243 24.81 16.48 -8.54
N THR A 244 24.64 15.19 -8.86
CA THR A 244 23.34 14.59 -9.17
C THR A 244 23.00 13.55 -8.10
N LEU A 245 21.76 13.56 -7.62
CA LEU A 245 21.25 12.63 -6.64
C LEU A 245 20.03 11.91 -7.21
N VAL A 246 20.08 10.58 -7.23
CA VAL A 246 18.92 9.74 -7.55
C VAL A 246 18.25 9.34 -6.25
N THR A 247 16.96 9.61 -6.14
CA THR A 247 16.13 9.32 -4.97
C THR A 247 14.99 8.37 -5.35
N SER A 248 14.62 7.50 -4.43
CA SER A 248 13.51 6.57 -4.62
C SER A 248 12.16 7.29 -4.54
N TRP A 249 11.09 6.67 -5.03
CA TRP A 249 9.74 7.20 -4.89
C TRP A 249 9.34 7.45 -3.43
N LYS A 250 9.87 6.68 -2.48
CA LYS A 250 9.64 6.87 -1.04
C LYS A 250 10.22 8.18 -0.53
N GLU A 251 11.41 8.54 -1.00
CA GLU A 251 12.06 9.81 -0.65
C GLU A 251 11.39 10.99 -1.34
N ASN A 252 10.98 10.81 -2.60
CA ASN A 252 10.29 11.85 -3.38
C ASN A 252 8.84 12.10 -2.90
N SER A 253 8.22 11.11 -2.27
CA SER A 253 6.91 11.21 -1.64
C SER A 253 6.93 10.61 -0.24
N PRO A 254 7.46 11.33 0.77
CA PRO A 254 7.59 10.82 2.14
C PRO A 254 6.26 10.37 2.75
N GLU A 255 5.15 10.98 2.36
CA GLU A 255 3.81 10.58 2.83
C GLU A 255 3.45 9.16 2.38
N LEU A 256 3.77 8.81 1.12
CA LEU A 256 3.55 7.47 0.59
C LEU A 256 4.56 6.47 1.18
N GLY A 257 5.83 6.87 1.30
CA GLY A 257 6.89 6.05 1.88
C GLY A 257 6.58 5.65 3.32
N VAL A 258 6.24 6.62 4.17
CA VAL A 258 5.86 6.36 5.57
C VAL A 258 4.60 5.49 5.65
N ALA A 259 3.59 5.73 4.79
CA ALA A 259 2.38 4.91 4.77
C ALA A 259 2.69 3.46 4.39
N ASP A 260 3.58 3.25 3.41
CA ASP A 260 4.02 1.92 2.99
C ASP A 260 4.80 1.19 4.10
N ASP A 261 5.79 1.85 4.70
CA ASP A 261 6.61 1.29 5.77
C ASP A 261 5.79 0.97 7.04
N MET A 262 4.78 1.79 7.36
CA MET A 262 3.90 1.56 8.51
C MET A 262 2.80 0.53 8.24
N MET A 263 2.52 0.18 6.99
CA MET A 263 1.43 -0.72 6.61
C MET A 263 1.56 -2.07 7.34
N GLY A 264 2.73 -2.69 7.30
CA GLY A 264 2.97 -3.98 7.97
C GLY A 264 2.67 -3.92 9.47
N ILE A 265 3.11 -2.87 10.16
CA ILE A 265 2.88 -2.66 11.59
C ILE A 265 1.39 -2.48 11.88
N MET A 266 0.70 -1.64 11.09
CA MET A 266 -0.74 -1.41 11.24
C MET A 266 -1.55 -2.71 11.07
N LEU A 267 -1.20 -3.53 10.07
CA LEU A 267 -1.89 -4.80 9.83
C LEU A 267 -1.67 -5.79 10.98
N VAL A 268 -0.47 -5.87 11.54
CA VAL A 268 -0.18 -6.70 12.73
C VAL A 268 -1.00 -6.21 13.94
N LEU A 269 -1.15 -4.89 14.13
CA LEU A 269 -1.99 -4.34 15.21
C LEU A 269 -3.47 -4.69 15.02
N VAL A 270 -4.01 -4.54 13.80
CA VAL A 270 -5.40 -4.92 13.48
C VAL A 270 -5.61 -6.41 13.73
N LEU A 271 -4.69 -7.25 13.25
CA LEU A 271 -4.71 -8.69 13.50
C LEU A 271 -4.65 -8.99 15.01
N GLY A 272 -3.83 -8.26 15.76
CA GLY A 272 -3.74 -8.38 17.22
C GLY A 272 -5.08 -8.11 17.92
N ILE A 273 -5.83 -7.10 17.46
CA ILE A 273 -7.18 -6.81 17.99
C ILE A 273 -8.14 -7.96 17.69
N ILE A 274 -8.11 -8.51 16.46
CA ILE A 274 -8.93 -9.67 16.09
C ILE A 274 -8.56 -10.88 16.94
N MET A 275 -7.26 -11.15 17.13
CA MET A 275 -6.79 -12.26 17.97
C MET A 275 -7.18 -12.08 19.44
N LEU A 276 -7.19 -10.84 19.94
CA LEU A 276 -7.67 -10.53 21.28
C LEU A 276 -9.17 -10.85 21.44
N ALA A 277 -9.99 -10.51 20.45
CA ALA A 277 -11.41 -10.87 20.46
C ALA A 277 -11.61 -12.39 20.43
N LEU A 278 -10.86 -13.11 19.59
CA LEU A 278 -10.87 -14.57 19.54
C LEU A 278 -10.40 -15.19 20.87
N LEU A 279 -9.40 -14.62 21.52
CA LEU A 279 -8.90 -15.06 22.82
C LEU A 279 -10.03 -15.11 23.87
N PHE A 280 -10.83 -14.06 23.99
CA PHE A 280 -11.99 -14.05 24.90
C PHE A 280 -13.03 -15.10 24.51
N GLY A 281 -13.31 -15.28 23.23
CA GLY A 281 -14.20 -16.32 22.72
C GLY A 281 -13.75 -17.73 23.10
N ILE A 282 -12.45 -18.03 22.90
CA ILE A 282 -11.86 -19.32 23.25
C ILE A 282 -11.90 -19.54 24.78
N ILE A 283 -11.52 -18.53 25.57
CA ILE A 283 -11.56 -18.60 27.05
C ILE A 283 -12.97 -18.95 27.53
N ASN A 284 -13.99 -18.23 27.06
CA ASN A 284 -15.36 -18.43 27.47
C ASN A 284 -15.84 -19.86 27.13
N ASN A 285 -15.62 -20.30 25.90
CA ASN A 285 -16.02 -21.64 25.45
C ASN A 285 -15.27 -22.75 26.20
N MET A 286 -13.98 -22.60 26.43
CA MET A 286 -13.17 -23.59 27.15
C MET A 286 -13.50 -23.60 28.65
N LEU A 287 -13.80 -22.44 29.24
CA LEU A 287 -14.25 -22.36 30.63
C LEU A 287 -15.57 -23.15 30.82
N MET A 288 -16.53 -22.97 29.92
CA MET A 288 -17.78 -23.70 29.91
C MET A 288 -17.54 -25.22 29.78
N ALA A 289 -16.64 -25.61 28.86
CA ALA A 289 -16.25 -27.00 28.69
C ALA A 289 -15.67 -27.63 29.97
N VAL A 290 -14.82 -26.90 30.68
CA VAL A 290 -14.24 -27.35 31.96
C VAL A 290 -15.32 -27.46 33.04
N LEU A 291 -16.24 -26.51 33.13
CA LEU A 291 -17.31 -26.51 34.14
C LEU A 291 -18.30 -27.67 33.91
N GLU A 292 -18.71 -27.92 32.69
CA GLU A 292 -19.62 -29.04 32.36
C GLU A 292 -18.98 -30.43 32.67
N ARG A 293 -17.68 -30.56 32.46
CA ARG A 293 -16.92 -31.82 32.72
C ARG A 293 -16.34 -31.89 34.14
N ARG A 294 -16.78 -31.02 35.04
CA ARG A 294 -16.25 -30.88 36.39
C ARG A 294 -16.24 -32.24 37.15
N ARG A 295 -17.32 -33.06 37.03
CA ARG A 295 -17.40 -34.39 37.67
C ARG A 295 -16.36 -35.37 37.10
N GLU A 296 -16.16 -35.39 35.78
CA GLU A 296 -15.15 -36.23 35.11
C GLU A 296 -13.73 -35.86 35.54
N LEU A 297 -13.43 -34.54 35.55
CA LEU A 297 -12.13 -34.05 35.99
C LEU A 297 -11.86 -34.35 37.46
N GLY A 298 -12.90 -34.27 38.30
CA GLY A 298 -12.84 -34.64 39.71
C GLY A 298 -12.57 -36.14 39.91
N MET A 299 -13.22 -37.02 39.14
CA MET A 299 -12.97 -38.46 39.15
C MET A 299 -11.54 -38.81 38.73
N LEU A 300 -11.01 -38.17 37.64
CA LEU A 300 -9.65 -38.38 37.19
C LEU A 300 -8.63 -38.02 38.28
N MET A 301 -8.86 -36.94 39.02
CA MET A 301 -8.02 -36.56 40.15
C MET A 301 -8.14 -37.57 41.33
N ALA A 302 -9.33 -38.07 41.59
CA ALA A 302 -9.56 -39.07 42.65
C ALA A 302 -8.89 -40.43 42.35
N VAL A 303 -8.78 -40.83 41.09
CA VAL A 303 -8.07 -42.04 40.61
C VAL A 303 -6.56 -41.82 40.53
N GLY A 304 -6.04 -40.61 40.92
CA GLY A 304 -4.60 -40.34 41.04
C GLY A 304 -3.98 -39.60 39.88
N MET A 305 -4.76 -38.96 39.00
CA MET A 305 -4.22 -38.08 37.98
C MET A 305 -3.60 -36.85 38.62
N ASN A 306 -2.31 -36.61 38.34
CA ASN A 306 -1.60 -35.42 38.82
C ASN A 306 -2.18 -34.14 38.19
N LYS A 307 -2.30 -33.09 38.99
CA LYS A 307 -2.76 -31.77 38.59
C LYS A 307 -2.01 -31.20 37.35
N ARG A 308 -0.70 -31.43 37.24
CA ARG A 308 0.09 -31.04 36.04
C ARG A 308 -0.38 -31.75 34.78
N LYS A 309 -0.74 -33.04 34.87
CA LYS A 309 -1.27 -33.79 33.70
C LYS A 309 -2.65 -33.30 33.28
N LEU A 310 -3.49 -32.89 34.25
CA LEU A 310 -4.77 -32.33 34.00
C LEU A 310 -4.65 -30.96 33.29
N PHE A 311 -3.73 -30.12 33.77
CA PHE A 311 -3.41 -28.82 33.15
C PHE A 311 -2.97 -29.01 31.71
N LEU A 312 -1.96 -29.85 31.46
CA LEU A 312 -1.45 -30.13 30.13
C LEU A 312 -2.53 -30.72 29.20
N MET A 313 -3.44 -31.55 29.73
CA MET A 313 -4.54 -32.10 28.93
C MET A 313 -5.45 -31.01 28.37
N ILE A 314 -5.85 -30.00 29.20
CA ILE A 314 -6.70 -28.90 28.78
C ILE A 314 -5.93 -27.97 27.83
N LEU A 315 -4.66 -27.67 28.10
CA LEU A 315 -3.82 -26.85 27.24
C LEU A 315 -3.67 -27.51 25.86
N ILE A 316 -3.38 -28.80 25.78
CA ILE A 316 -3.27 -29.52 24.51
C ILE A 316 -4.63 -29.58 23.79
N GLU A 317 -5.76 -29.74 24.51
CA GLU A 317 -7.10 -29.74 23.93
C GLU A 317 -7.39 -28.42 23.23
N THR A 318 -7.09 -27.28 23.87
CA THR A 318 -7.26 -25.93 23.29
C THR A 318 -6.29 -25.70 22.13
N LEU A 319 -5.02 -26.08 22.29
CA LEU A 319 -4.02 -25.96 21.23
C LEU A 319 -4.42 -26.75 19.97
N MET A 320 -4.93 -27.95 20.14
CA MET A 320 -5.40 -28.78 19.01
C MET A 320 -6.57 -28.13 18.27
N LEU A 321 -7.47 -27.44 18.98
CA LEU A 321 -8.54 -26.66 18.33
C LEU A 321 -7.95 -25.54 17.45
N GLY A 322 -6.94 -24.83 17.95
CA GLY A 322 -6.22 -23.81 17.17
C GLY A 322 -5.49 -24.39 15.95
N VAL A 323 -4.78 -25.52 16.15
CA VAL A 323 -4.03 -26.23 15.07
C VAL A 323 -4.96 -26.79 13.99
N VAL A 324 -6.19 -27.16 14.32
CA VAL A 324 -7.18 -27.60 13.32
C VAL A 324 -7.89 -26.44 12.65
N ALA A 325 -8.31 -25.43 13.43
CA ALA A 325 -9.03 -24.26 12.90
C ALA A 325 -8.13 -23.30 12.11
N GLY A 326 -6.84 -23.20 12.50
CA GLY A 326 -5.86 -22.32 11.84
C GLY A 326 -5.74 -22.59 10.34
N PRO A 327 -5.35 -23.79 9.92
CA PRO A 327 -5.26 -24.15 8.51
C PRO A 327 -6.59 -23.99 7.75
N ILE A 328 -7.73 -24.27 8.38
CA ILE A 328 -9.05 -24.11 7.78
C ILE A 328 -9.31 -22.63 7.51
N GLY A 329 -9.07 -21.74 8.50
CA GLY A 329 -9.26 -20.30 8.35
C GLY A 329 -8.30 -19.68 7.33
N ILE A 330 -7.04 -20.12 7.33
CA ILE A 330 -6.03 -19.71 6.34
C ILE A 330 -6.45 -20.13 4.94
N LEU A 331 -6.86 -21.38 4.75
CA LEU A 331 -7.30 -21.88 3.46
C LEU A 331 -8.54 -21.13 2.94
N MET A 332 -9.52 -20.89 3.81
CA MET A 332 -10.70 -20.09 3.46
C MET A 332 -10.31 -18.66 3.05
N GLY A 333 -9.37 -18.04 3.79
CA GLY A 333 -8.85 -16.70 3.49
C GLY A 333 -8.14 -16.65 2.14
N ASP A 334 -7.20 -17.56 1.92
CA ASP A 334 -6.43 -17.66 0.68
C ASP A 334 -7.33 -17.88 -0.54
N LEU A 335 -8.27 -18.82 -0.48
CA LEU A 335 -9.22 -19.08 -1.56
C LEU A 335 -10.10 -17.86 -1.86
N SER A 336 -10.55 -17.16 -0.82
CA SER A 336 -11.37 -15.94 -0.99
C SER A 336 -10.56 -14.81 -1.62
N ILE A 337 -9.31 -14.59 -1.17
CA ILE A 337 -8.43 -13.55 -1.71
C ILE A 337 -8.09 -13.85 -3.16
N ARG A 338 -7.73 -15.09 -3.51
CA ARG A 338 -7.46 -15.48 -4.91
C ARG A 338 -8.67 -15.32 -5.82
N ALA A 339 -9.87 -15.62 -5.32
CA ALA A 339 -11.09 -15.38 -6.08
C ALA A 339 -11.33 -13.88 -6.32
N MET A 340 -11.14 -13.04 -5.30
CA MET A 340 -11.31 -11.59 -5.39
C MET A 340 -10.18 -10.91 -6.19
N MET A 341 -8.97 -11.46 -6.19
CA MET A 341 -7.84 -10.98 -6.98
C MET A 341 -8.11 -11.03 -8.50
N ASN A 342 -8.89 -12.01 -8.95
CA ASN A 342 -9.27 -12.14 -10.36
C ASN A 342 -10.46 -11.26 -10.75
N ILE A 343 -11.37 -10.97 -9.84
CA ILE A 343 -12.63 -10.25 -10.11
C ILE A 343 -12.49 -8.76 -9.79
N GLY A 344 -11.68 -8.42 -8.78
CA GLY A 344 -11.64 -7.10 -8.16
C GLY A 344 -12.85 -6.82 -7.26
N ILE A 345 -12.69 -5.93 -6.32
CA ILE A 345 -13.78 -5.41 -5.49
C ILE A 345 -14.15 -4.03 -6.04
N ASP A 346 -15.33 -3.95 -6.66
CA ASP A 346 -15.84 -2.70 -7.24
C ASP A 346 -16.44 -1.79 -6.15
N LEU A 347 -15.80 -0.65 -5.93
CA LEU A 347 -16.22 0.41 -5.02
C LEU A 347 -16.64 1.68 -5.77
N SER A 348 -17.13 1.57 -6.99
CA SER A 348 -17.51 2.71 -7.85
C SER A 348 -18.53 3.66 -7.19
N THR A 349 -19.31 3.18 -6.23
CA THR A 349 -20.23 4.01 -5.44
C THR A 349 -19.52 5.03 -4.53
N GLN A 350 -18.25 4.79 -4.17
CA GLN A 350 -17.40 5.66 -3.36
C GLN A 350 -16.24 6.28 -4.16
N LYS A 351 -16.29 6.26 -5.49
CA LYS A 351 -15.17 6.66 -6.37
C LYS A 351 -14.62 8.05 -6.07
N ASP A 352 -15.47 9.04 -5.73
CA ASP A 352 -15.02 10.41 -5.47
C ASP A 352 -14.19 10.50 -4.18
N GLY A 353 -14.62 9.82 -3.11
CA GLY A 353 -13.85 9.76 -1.86
C GLY A 353 -12.55 8.96 -1.99
N LEU A 354 -12.57 7.86 -2.77
CA LEU A 354 -11.37 7.06 -3.03
C LEU A 354 -10.36 7.81 -3.90
N ALA A 355 -10.83 8.56 -4.90
CA ALA A 355 -9.99 9.40 -5.74
C ALA A 355 -9.28 10.51 -4.95
N GLU A 356 -9.89 11.08 -3.92
CA GLU A 356 -9.24 12.04 -3.02
C GLU A 356 -8.07 11.40 -2.25
N LEU A 357 -8.14 10.10 -1.99
CA LEU A 357 -7.08 9.33 -1.33
C LEU A 357 -6.06 8.72 -2.30
N GLY A 358 -6.24 8.93 -3.61
CA GLY A 358 -5.38 8.34 -4.64
C GLY A 358 -5.60 6.84 -4.87
N ILE A 359 -6.82 6.34 -4.60
CA ILE A 359 -7.16 4.92 -4.67
C ILE A 359 -8.13 4.68 -5.83
N GLN A 360 -7.90 3.60 -6.59
CA GLN A 360 -8.79 3.17 -7.66
C GLN A 360 -10.15 2.70 -7.12
N SER A 361 -11.19 2.81 -7.95
CA SER A 361 -12.52 2.34 -7.59
C SER A 361 -12.65 0.81 -7.61
N THR A 362 -11.72 0.10 -8.25
CA THR A 362 -11.65 -1.36 -8.21
C THR A 362 -10.36 -1.75 -7.50
N ILE A 363 -10.49 -2.47 -6.40
CA ILE A 363 -9.35 -2.91 -5.58
C ILE A 363 -9.17 -4.41 -5.77
N TYR A 364 -7.93 -4.83 -6.05
CA TYR A 364 -7.54 -6.22 -6.15
C TYR A 364 -6.84 -6.64 -4.85
N PRO A 365 -7.52 -7.39 -3.96
CA PRO A 365 -6.91 -7.84 -2.71
C PRO A 365 -5.66 -8.68 -3.00
N GLU A 366 -4.60 -8.40 -2.28
CA GLU A 366 -3.34 -9.12 -2.39
C GLU A 366 -2.81 -9.44 -0.99
N ILE A 367 -2.08 -10.54 -0.84
CA ILE A 367 -1.45 -10.91 0.43
C ILE A 367 -0.03 -11.39 0.19
N VAL A 368 0.87 -10.86 0.97
CA VAL A 368 2.27 -11.27 0.97
C VAL A 368 2.42 -12.58 1.75
N PRO A 369 3.15 -13.59 1.23
CA PRO A 369 3.28 -14.91 1.84
C PRO A 369 3.70 -14.90 3.31
N GLU A 370 4.49 -13.92 3.73
CA GLU A 370 4.97 -13.75 5.11
C GLU A 370 3.82 -13.60 6.12
N PHE A 371 2.71 -12.98 5.71
CA PHE A 371 1.54 -12.80 6.59
C PHE A 371 0.84 -14.10 6.95
N TYR A 372 0.89 -15.13 6.12
CA TYR A 372 0.36 -16.45 6.49
C TYR A 372 1.11 -17.03 7.67
N LEU A 373 2.44 -16.86 7.72
CA LEU A 373 3.26 -17.28 8.85
C LEU A 373 2.94 -16.47 10.11
N VAL A 374 2.83 -15.13 9.98
CA VAL A 374 2.46 -14.25 11.09
C VAL A 374 1.12 -14.66 11.68
N VAL A 375 0.11 -14.88 10.84
CA VAL A 375 -1.23 -15.34 11.28
C VAL A 375 -1.14 -16.70 11.97
N ALA A 376 -0.42 -17.67 11.40
CA ALA A 376 -0.26 -19.01 12.01
C ALA A 376 0.38 -18.92 13.40
N VAL A 377 1.43 -18.13 13.56
CA VAL A 377 2.10 -17.92 14.86
C VAL A 377 1.15 -17.24 15.85
N MET A 378 0.44 -16.19 15.44
CA MET A 378 -0.51 -15.48 16.29
C MET A 378 -1.68 -16.35 16.75
N VAL A 379 -2.20 -17.22 15.89
CA VAL A 379 -3.25 -18.19 16.25
C VAL A 379 -2.76 -19.17 17.32
N ILE A 380 -1.56 -19.73 17.15
CA ILE A 380 -0.97 -20.65 18.12
C ILE A 380 -0.76 -19.94 19.48
N MET A 381 -0.21 -18.73 19.45
CA MET A 381 -0.01 -17.92 20.65
C MET A 381 -1.34 -17.59 21.35
N THR A 382 -2.35 -17.19 20.59
CA THR A 382 -3.70 -16.91 21.10
C THR A 382 -4.31 -18.15 21.75
N ALA A 383 -4.23 -19.31 21.11
CA ALA A 383 -4.73 -20.58 21.64
C ALA A 383 -4.00 -21.00 22.94
N LEU A 384 -2.67 -20.81 23.00
CA LEU A 384 -1.89 -21.08 24.20
C LEU A 384 -2.29 -20.15 25.37
N ILE A 385 -2.37 -18.85 25.13
CA ILE A 385 -2.74 -17.87 26.15
C ILE A 385 -4.18 -18.12 26.62
N ALA A 386 -5.10 -18.36 25.67
CA ALA A 386 -6.49 -18.66 25.98
C ALA A 386 -6.68 -19.92 26.83
N ALA A 387 -5.82 -20.91 26.66
CA ALA A 387 -5.87 -22.17 27.41
C ALA A 387 -5.47 -22.00 28.88
N LEU A 388 -4.63 -21.01 29.23
CA LEU A 388 -4.08 -20.85 30.58
C LEU A 388 -5.16 -20.64 31.62
N PHE A 389 -6.14 -19.75 31.36
CA PHE A 389 -7.18 -19.42 32.34
C PHE A 389 -8.12 -20.60 32.64
N PRO A 390 -8.72 -21.30 31.66
CA PRO A 390 -9.54 -22.48 31.91
C PRO A 390 -8.75 -23.63 32.57
N ALA A 391 -7.51 -23.86 32.14
CA ALA A 391 -6.65 -24.87 32.74
C ALA A 391 -6.32 -24.56 34.21
N TYR A 392 -6.00 -23.30 34.51
CA TYR A 392 -5.79 -22.86 35.92
C TYR A 392 -7.05 -23.02 36.77
N LYS A 393 -8.23 -22.68 36.22
CA LYS A 393 -9.52 -22.84 36.90
C LYS A 393 -9.79 -24.32 37.22
N ALA A 394 -9.44 -25.24 36.32
CA ALA A 394 -9.57 -26.67 36.52
C ALA A 394 -8.68 -27.18 37.66
N LEU A 395 -7.48 -26.63 37.88
CA LEU A 395 -6.59 -27.01 38.97
C LEU A 395 -7.16 -26.67 40.38
N LYS A 396 -8.02 -25.65 40.43
CA LYS A 396 -8.67 -25.21 41.70
C LYS A 396 -9.91 -26.05 42.04
N LEU A 397 -10.32 -27.01 41.23
CA LEU A 397 -11.43 -27.91 41.54
C LEU A 397 -11.05 -28.79 42.73
N ASN A 398 -11.94 -28.84 43.70
CA ASN A 398 -11.85 -29.80 44.82
C ASN A 398 -12.46 -31.16 44.36
N PRO A 399 -11.71 -32.27 44.31
CA PRO A 399 -12.21 -33.54 43.81
C PRO A 399 -13.48 -34.01 44.55
N VAL A 400 -13.53 -33.87 45.86
CA VAL A 400 -14.67 -34.31 46.70
C VAL A 400 -15.95 -33.50 46.36
N ARG A 401 -15.84 -32.18 46.27
CA ARG A 401 -16.98 -31.31 45.90
C ARG A 401 -17.38 -31.52 44.44
N ALA A 402 -16.42 -31.74 43.56
CA ALA A 402 -16.67 -31.97 42.13
C ALA A 402 -17.48 -33.24 41.86
N ILE A 403 -17.29 -34.28 42.66
CA ILE A 403 -18.00 -35.59 42.53
C ILE A 403 -19.41 -35.45 43.16
N ARG A 404 -19.56 -34.79 44.35
CA ARG A 404 -20.82 -34.65 45.02
C ARG A 404 -21.84 -33.77 44.34
N GLY A 405 -21.43 -32.93 43.40
CA GLY A 405 -22.35 -32.11 42.61
C GLY A 405 -22.86 -30.82 43.28
N ASN A 406 -22.27 -30.44 44.42
CA ASN A 406 -22.55 -29.14 45.13
C ASN A 406 -21.46 -28.13 44.85
#